data_88b31ff4513916a2fcc9d6039334dc3f
#
_entry.id   88b31ff4513916a2fcc9d6039334dc3f
#
_cell.length_a   1.000
_cell.length_b   1.000
_cell.length_c   1.000
_cell.angle_alpha   90.00
_cell.angle_beta   90.00
_cell.angle_gamma   90.00
#
_symmetry.space_group_name_H-M   'P 1'
#
loop_
_entity.id
_entity.type
_entity.pdbx_description
1 polymer ?
#
loop_
_entity_poly.entity_id
_entity_poly.type
_entity_poly.pdbx_seq_one_letter_code
_entity_poly.pdbx_strand_id
1 'polypeptide(L)'
;MSARVERLAWRDIHLDPIDLPTAKLQLTLGLGSGLSRRPGDAPGRVYAVTDRGPNLFISQAIDDYGLTHLETLRGIRDAKIMPLPEIGPEIVELQVEGSSVSFVRRIPLHATSGARLHGAAPDGDDMEPLFDLSGQPLQPDPMGADTEAIAVMPDGSFFLAEEYGPSLLRADANGAVVGRWVVPGAERVMQQAGMEVRGVLPELAGQRRMNRGLEALCASPDGCWLYLGLQSGPSGADPGTTPIWKLDTASGELAGQWAYPFDAPASFLRDAARRKVGPGDPKVCEFAWAGEDRLVVLERIAHTTKLYLTDLSRLPEKRLLMSSDDHTDIGPDMEGMTILSPTEILLVSDNDFGVGRAETEFWRVSLDEPLLG
;
A
#
# COMPACT_ATOMS: atom_id res chain seq x y z
N MET A 1 21.81 0.11 -17.02
CA MET A 1 20.98 1.19 -17.59
C MET A 1 21.05 2.36 -16.65
N SER A 2 21.16 3.57 -17.20
CA SER A 2 21.16 4.77 -16.36
C SER A 2 19.71 5.28 -16.34
N ALA A 3 19.02 5.14 -15.22
CA ALA A 3 17.76 5.84 -14.99
C ALA A 3 18.08 7.27 -14.54
N ARG A 4 17.28 8.25 -14.96
CA ARG A 4 17.32 9.61 -14.41
C ARG A 4 16.16 9.79 -13.47
N VAL A 5 16.38 10.46 -12.34
CA VAL A 5 15.34 10.73 -11.35
C VAL A 5 15.15 12.24 -11.19
N GLU A 6 13.90 12.64 -11.01
CA GLU A 6 13.50 14.03 -10.80
C GLU A 6 12.48 14.09 -9.67
N ARG A 7 12.75 14.89 -8.63
CA ARG A 7 11.76 15.17 -7.58
C ARG A 7 10.72 16.13 -8.15
N LEU A 8 9.44 15.75 -8.07
CA LEU A 8 8.35 16.62 -8.50
C LEU A 8 7.89 17.49 -7.33
N ALA A 9 7.52 18.74 -7.64
CA ALA A 9 7.00 19.64 -6.64
C ALA A 9 5.63 19.17 -6.15
N TRP A 10 5.51 19.00 -4.84
CA TRP A 10 4.28 18.66 -4.12
C TRP A 10 4.20 19.47 -2.84
N ARG A 11 3.02 19.70 -2.35
CA ARG A 11 2.77 20.29 -1.04
C ARG A 11 1.73 19.48 -0.30
N ASP A 12 2.11 18.93 0.84
CA ASP A 12 1.22 18.16 1.69
C ASP A 12 -0.02 18.96 2.11
N ILE A 13 -1.13 18.25 2.19
CA ILE A 13 -2.42 18.78 2.61
C ILE A 13 -2.52 18.61 4.11
N HIS A 14 -2.41 19.71 4.86
CA HIS A 14 -2.49 19.67 6.31
C HIS A 14 -3.91 19.36 6.79
N LEU A 15 -3.99 18.51 7.79
CA LEU A 15 -5.19 18.26 8.59
C LEU A 15 -5.10 19.09 9.89
N ASP A 16 -6.21 19.17 10.62
CA ASP A 16 -6.22 19.86 11.91
C ASP A 16 -5.29 19.15 12.90
N PRO A 17 -4.37 19.86 13.55
CA PRO A 17 -3.45 19.26 14.52
C PRO A 17 -4.17 18.87 15.80
N ILE A 18 -3.67 17.84 16.48
CA ILE A 18 -4.18 17.41 17.78
C ILE A 18 -3.28 17.97 18.88
N ASP A 19 -3.86 18.69 19.84
CA ASP A 19 -3.16 19.15 21.03
C ASP A 19 -2.98 17.98 22.01
N LEU A 20 -1.73 17.58 22.26
CA LEU A 20 -1.34 16.53 23.19
C LEU A 20 -0.51 17.12 24.33
N PRO A 21 -0.32 16.41 25.46
CA PRO A 21 0.25 17.00 26.68
C PRO A 21 1.59 17.71 26.53
N THR A 22 2.52 17.20 25.71
CA THR A 22 3.87 17.77 25.56
C THR A 22 4.10 18.44 24.20
N ALA A 23 3.32 18.10 23.17
CA ALA A 23 3.47 18.62 21.82
C ALA A 23 2.17 18.54 21.03
N LYS A 24 2.08 19.28 19.93
CA LYS A 24 1.02 19.09 18.94
C LYS A 24 1.40 17.97 17.99
N LEU A 25 0.49 17.03 17.78
CA LEU A 25 0.60 16.07 16.68
C LEU A 25 0.15 16.77 15.39
N GLN A 26 1.12 17.10 14.53
CA GLN A 26 0.85 17.66 13.21
C GLN A 26 0.49 16.53 12.28
N LEU A 27 -0.59 16.70 11.53
CA LEU A 27 -1.08 15.69 10.60
C LEU A 27 -1.21 16.27 9.20
N THR A 28 -1.01 15.42 8.22
CA THR A 28 -1.27 15.68 6.81
C THR A 28 -2.21 14.60 6.26
N LEU A 29 -2.79 14.82 5.10
CA LEU A 29 -3.50 13.76 4.39
C LEU A 29 -2.52 12.62 4.08
N GLY A 30 -2.87 11.40 4.46
CA GLY A 30 -2.09 10.23 4.14
C GLY A 30 -2.01 10.04 2.62
N LEU A 31 -0.83 9.75 2.11
CA LEU A 31 -0.59 9.43 0.72
C LEU A 31 0.57 8.45 0.63
N GLY A 32 0.51 7.60 -0.39
CA GLY A 32 1.70 6.86 -0.78
C GLY A 32 1.63 5.36 -0.64
N SER A 33 0.64 4.80 0.04
CA SER A 33 0.48 3.35 0.15
C SER A 33 0.36 2.67 -1.23
N GLY A 34 -0.25 3.33 -2.24
CA GLY A 34 -0.29 2.81 -3.60
C GLY A 34 -0.63 3.86 -4.65
N LEU A 35 -0.26 3.61 -5.91
CA LEU A 35 -0.53 4.45 -7.08
C LEU A 35 -1.07 3.65 -8.25
N SER A 36 -2.07 4.21 -8.95
CA SER A 36 -2.59 3.63 -10.19
C SER A 36 -2.98 4.68 -11.21
N ARG A 37 -3.17 4.24 -12.45
CA ARG A 37 -3.74 5.04 -13.54
C ARG A 37 -4.89 4.30 -14.19
N ARG A 38 -5.94 5.02 -14.58
CA ARG A 38 -7.00 4.46 -15.40
C ARG A 38 -6.59 4.47 -16.87
N PRO A 39 -6.72 3.36 -17.58
CA PRO A 39 -6.56 3.35 -19.03
C PRO A 39 -7.52 4.33 -19.71
N GLY A 40 -6.99 5.17 -20.60
CA GLY A 40 -7.80 6.16 -21.32
C GLY A 40 -7.98 7.52 -20.64
N ASP A 41 -7.54 7.72 -19.41
CA ASP A 41 -7.51 9.04 -18.77
C ASP A 41 -6.53 10.00 -19.45
N ALA A 42 -6.73 11.29 -19.22
CA ALA A 42 -5.81 12.32 -19.66
C ALA A 42 -4.38 12.03 -19.16
N PRO A 43 -3.33 12.36 -19.94
CA PRO A 43 -1.96 12.18 -19.50
C PRO A 43 -1.71 12.83 -18.13
N GLY A 44 -0.97 12.13 -17.28
CA GLY A 44 -0.62 12.59 -15.94
C GLY A 44 -1.71 12.43 -14.88
N ARG A 45 -2.94 11.97 -15.21
CA ARG A 45 -3.94 11.63 -14.21
C ARG A 45 -3.55 10.36 -13.50
N VAL A 46 -3.47 10.42 -12.15
CA VAL A 46 -3.12 9.30 -11.29
C VAL A 46 -4.01 9.26 -10.05
N TYR A 47 -4.12 8.10 -9.44
CA TYR A 47 -4.92 7.85 -8.24
C TYR A 47 -4.00 7.22 -7.19
N ALA A 48 -3.94 7.85 -6.02
CA ALA A 48 -3.28 7.31 -4.84
C ALA A 48 -4.32 6.77 -3.86
N VAL A 49 -3.91 5.85 -3.02
CA VAL A 49 -4.73 5.40 -1.89
C VAL A 49 -4.03 5.78 -0.58
N THR A 50 -4.82 6.05 0.46
CA THR A 50 -4.37 6.21 1.84
C THR A 50 -4.57 4.90 2.58
N ASP A 51 -3.78 4.67 3.63
CA ASP A 51 -3.92 3.54 4.55
C ASP A 51 -5.08 3.72 5.56
N ARG A 52 -5.03 2.97 6.67
CA ARG A 52 -6.00 2.96 7.79
C ARG A 52 -6.19 4.30 8.50
N GLY A 53 -5.31 5.27 8.32
CA GLY A 53 -5.31 6.53 9.04
C GLY A 53 -4.14 6.69 10.02
N PRO A 54 -3.99 7.89 10.62
CA PRO A 54 -2.85 8.20 11.48
C PRO A 54 -2.78 7.24 12.67
N ASN A 55 -1.59 6.72 12.92
CA ASN A 55 -1.35 5.81 14.03
C ASN A 55 0.01 6.08 14.69
N LEU A 56 0.11 5.82 16.00
CA LEU A 56 1.32 5.98 16.80
C LEU A 56 1.67 4.66 17.48
N PHE A 57 2.96 4.34 17.55
CA PHE A 57 3.40 3.33 18.50
C PHE A 57 3.09 3.78 19.94
N ILE A 58 2.77 2.83 20.84
CA ILE A 58 2.51 3.15 22.26
C ILE A 58 3.68 3.92 22.87
N SER A 59 4.93 3.50 22.59
CA SER A 59 6.13 4.20 23.06
C SER A 59 6.19 5.65 22.57
N GLN A 60 5.91 5.87 21.29
CA GLN A 60 5.89 7.20 20.69
C GLN A 60 4.81 8.10 21.32
N ALA A 61 3.60 7.56 21.51
CA ALA A 61 2.51 8.28 22.18
C ALA A 61 2.89 8.74 23.60
N ILE A 62 3.63 7.91 24.33
CA ILE A 62 4.09 8.22 25.69
C ILE A 62 5.30 9.16 25.68
N ASP A 63 6.35 8.79 24.93
CA ASP A 63 7.67 9.43 25.06
C ASP A 63 7.72 10.79 24.33
N ASP A 64 7.09 10.91 23.15
CA ASP A 64 7.12 12.13 22.34
C ASP A 64 5.94 13.07 22.67
N TYR A 65 4.76 12.51 22.99
CA TYR A 65 3.53 13.27 23.19
C TYR A 65 3.02 13.33 24.62
N GLY A 66 3.68 12.65 25.58
CA GLY A 66 3.40 12.76 27.00
C GLY A 66 2.13 12.05 27.48
N LEU A 67 1.61 11.06 26.72
CA LEU A 67 0.40 10.30 27.08
C LEU A 67 0.74 9.23 28.14
N THR A 68 1.23 9.64 29.29
CA THR A 68 1.75 8.75 30.35
C THR A 68 0.72 7.78 30.92
N HIS A 69 -0.57 8.07 30.81
CA HIS A 69 -1.63 7.14 31.20
C HIS A 69 -1.68 5.85 30.37
N LEU A 70 -1.02 5.83 29.20
CA LEU A 70 -0.91 4.66 28.32
C LEU A 70 0.22 3.69 28.74
N GLU A 71 0.96 3.97 29.82
CA GLU A 71 2.12 3.17 30.24
C GLU A 71 1.80 1.68 30.42
N THR A 72 0.57 1.36 30.86
CA THR A 72 0.11 -0.03 31.01
C THR A 72 0.00 -0.79 29.69
N LEU A 73 -0.06 -0.09 28.56
CA LEU A 73 -0.14 -0.68 27.22
C LEU A 73 1.25 -0.90 26.60
N ARG A 74 2.32 -0.30 27.13
CA ARG A 74 3.68 -0.32 26.55
C ARG A 74 4.22 -1.74 26.25
N GLY A 75 3.76 -2.74 27.00
CA GLY A 75 4.19 -4.13 26.82
C GLY A 75 3.37 -4.93 25.80
N ILE A 76 2.31 -4.34 25.23
CA ILE A 76 1.47 -5.05 24.25
C ILE A 76 2.16 -4.98 22.90
N ARG A 77 2.51 -6.16 22.40
CA ARG A 77 3.23 -6.29 21.12
C ARG A 77 2.38 -5.76 19.97
N ASP A 78 3.04 -5.03 19.06
CA ASP A 78 2.47 -4.48 17.81
C ASP A 78 1.24 -3.56 18.03
N ALA A 79 0.96 -3.14 19.28
CA ALA A 79 -0.16 -2.26 19.59
C ALA A 79 0.06 -0.83 19.07
N LYS A 80 -1.04 -0.22 18.60
CA LYS A 80 -1.05 1.15 18.06
C LYS A 80 -2.11 2.01 18.73
N ILE A 81 -1.83 3.31 18.82
CA ILE A 81 -2.81 4.35 19.14
C ILE A 81 -3.32 4.95 17.83
N MET A 82 -4.63 4.97 17.66
CA MET A 82 -5.33 5.66 16.56
C MET A 82 -5.84 6.99 17.09
N PRO A 83 -5.14 8.12 16.82
CA PRO A 83 -5.54 9.43 17.36
C PRO A 83 -6.84 9.98 16.76
N LEU A 84 -7.20 9.55 15.56
CA LEU A 84 -8.43 9.90 14.84
C LEU A 84 -9.05 8.63 14.26
N PRO A 85 -9.67 7.77 15.08
CA PRO A 85 -10.19 6.48 14.62
C PRO A 85 -11.30 6.59 13.57
N GLU A 86 -11.92 7.77 13.42
CA GLU A 86 -12.93 8.07 12.40
C GLU A 86 -12.32 8.36 11.00
N ILE A 87 -11.01 8.58 10.91
CA ILE A 87 -10.29 8.66 9.63
C ILE A 87 -10.05 7.24 9.13
N GLY A 88 -10.33 7.02 7.87
CA GLY A 88 -10.11 5.75 7.21
C GLY A 88 -9.71 5.94 5.76
N PRO A 89 -9.56 4.83 5.03
CA PRO A 89 -9.01 4.86 3.69
C PRO A 89 -9.85 5.68 2.71
N GLU A 90 -9.15 6.35 1.83
CA GLU A 90 -9.73 7.12 0.73
C GLU A 90 -8.82 7.10 -0.50
N ILE A 91 -9.41 7.37 -1.64
CA ILE A 91 -8.69 7.50 -2.91
C ILE A 91 -8.47 8.99 -3.15
N VAL A 92 -7.26 9.35 -3.55
CA VAL A 92 -6.87 10.72 -3.86
C VAL A 92 -6.53 10.82 -5.34
N GLU A 93 -7.32 11.60 -6.07
CA GLU A 93 -7.08 11.86 -7.48
C GLU A 93 -6.09 13.02 -7.62
N LEU A 94 -5.04 12.80 -8.40
CA LEU A 94 -3.91 13.71 -8.59
C LEU A 94 -3.66 13.98 -10.07
N GLN A 95 -3.01 15.10 -10.38
CA GLN A 95 -2.56 15.45 -11.71
C GLN A 95 -1.07 15.74 -11.73
N VAL A 96 -0.32 14.98 -12.52
CA VAL A 96 1.11 15.22 -12.81
C VAL A 96 1.19 16.11 -14.04
N GLU A 97 1.84 17.26 -13.92
CA GLU A 97 2.04 18.19 -15.02
C GLU A 97 3.44 18.83 -14.94
N GLY A 98 4.22 18.69 -16.00
CA GLY A 98 5.61 19.13 -15.98
C GLY A 98 6.38 18.52 -14.82
N SER A 99 6.98 19.35 -13.96
CA SER A 99 7.74 18.95 -12.76
C SER A 99 6.93 19.08 -11.47
N SER A 100 5.61 18.99 -11.53
CA SER A 100 4.74 19.12 -10.35
C SER A 100 3.62 18.09 -10.31
N VAL A 101 3.15 17.80 -9.09
CA VAL A 101 1.94 17.05 -8.81
C VAL A 101 0.95 17.97 -8.11
N SER A 102 -0.31 17.94 -8.52
CA SER A 102 -1.37 18.74 -7.93
C SER A 102 -2.55 17.86 -7.49
N PHE A 103 -3.18 18.27 -6.41
CA PHE A 103 -4.40 17.66 -5.88
C PHE A 103 -5.59 17.99 -6.78
N VAL A 104 -6.46 16.99 -7.02
CA VAL A 104 -7.70 17.17 -7.76
C VAL A 104 -8.92 17.00 -6.85
N ARG A 105 -9.06 15.84 -6.22
CA ARG A 105 -10.16 15.56 -5.29
C ARG A 105 -9.85 14.35 -4.40
N ARG A 106 -10.62 14.23 -3.32
CA ARG A 106 -10.70 13.03 -2.46
C ARG A 106 -11.96 12.24 -2.79
N ILE A 107 -11.86 10.93 -2.74
CA ILE A 107 -12.96 9.98 -2.89
C ILE A 107 -12.92 9.08 -1.66
N PRO A 108 -13.61 9.46 -0.57
CA PRO A 108 -13.66 8.65 0.64
C PRO A 108 -14.31 7.30 0.37
N LEU A 109 -13.72 6.22 0.88
CA LEU A 109 -14.36 4.91 0.83
C LEU A 109 -15.50 4.87 1.86
N HIS A 110 -16.63 4.30 1.45
CA HIS A 110 -17.82 4.21 2.28
C HIS A 110 -18.63 2.95 1.98
N ALA A 111 -19.37 2.48 2.96
CA ALA A 111 -20.35 1.41 2.77
C ALA A 111 -21.48 1.88 1.83
N THR A 112 -22.23 0.95 1.27
CA THR A 112 -23.41 1.26 0.44
C THR A 112 -24.49 2.05 1.20
N SER A 113 -24.48 2.02 2.54
CA SER A 113 -25.30 2.87 3.42
C SER A 113 -24.84 4.33 3.48
N GLY A 114 -23.66 4.67 2.97
CA GLY A 114 -23.03 5.97 3.06
C GLY A 114 -22.13 6.17 4.30
N ALA A 115 -22.05 5.18 5.23
CA ALA A 115 -21.13 5.24 6.35
C ALA A 115 -19.68 5.12 5.85
N ARG A 116 -18.79 6.03 6.27
CA ARG A 116 -17.36 5.99 5.89
C ARG A 116 -16.70 4.74 6.44
N LEU A 117 -15.76 4.19 5.67
CA LEU A 117 -14.82 3.22 6.19
C LEU A 117 -13.86 3.92 7.16
N HIS A 118 -13.34 3.17 8.11
CA HIS A 118 -12.31 3.64 9.03
C HIS A 118 -11.25 2.56 9.26
N GLY A 119 -10.14 2.94 9.92
CA GLY A 119 -8.98 2.09 10.08
C GLY A 119 -9.05 1.09 11.23
N ALA A 120 -10.20 0.90 11.91
CA ALA A 120 -10.31 -0.16 12.91
C ALA A 120 -10.26 -1.54 12.24
N ALA A 121 -9.45 -2.46 12.78
CA ALA A 121 -9.29 -3.79 12.21
C ALA A 121 -10.60 -4.61 12.32
N PRO A 122 -10.86 -5.54 11.39
CA PRO A 122 -11.88 -6.58 11.59
C PRO A 122 -11.58 -7.46 12.80
N ASP A 123 -12.56 -8.27 13.23
CA ASP A 123 -12.35 -9.24 14.31
C ASP A 123 -11.40 -10.37 13.86
N GLY A 124 -10.44 -10.74 14.71
CA GLY A 124 -9.49 -11.81 14.44
C GLY A 124 -8.29 -11.82 15.37
N ASP A 125 -7.76 -13.03 15.62
CA ASP A 125 -6.60 -13.21 16.54
C ASP A 125 -5.28 -12.67 15.95
N ASP A 126 -5.21 -12.52 14.62
CA ASP A 126 -4.01 -12.06 13.89
C ASP A 126 -4.09 -10.56 13.52
N MET A 127 -4.90 -9.78 14.24
CA MET A 127 -5.03 -8.34 14.04
C MET A 127 -4.18 -7.57 15.05
N GLU A 128 -3.70 -6.38 14.62
CA GLU A 128 -2.99 -5.47 15.52
C GLU A 128 -3.95 -4.96 16.62
N PRO A 129 -3.54 -4.96 17.91
CA PRO A 129 -4.31 -4.33 18.95
C PRO A 129 -4.34 -2.81 18.78
N LEU A 130 -5.52 -2.23 18.54
CA LEU A 130 -5.72 -0.80 18.31
C LEU A 130 -6.43 -0.16 19.50
N PHE A 131 -5.95 1.02 19.88
CA PHE A 131 -6.47 1.80 21.01
C PHE A 131 -6.71 3.25 20.59
N ASP A 132 -7.64 3.92 21.24
CA ASP A 132 -7.81 5.36 21.11
C ASP A 132 -6.82 6.15 22.01
N LEU A 133 -6.85 7.48 21.93
CA LEU A 133 -6.00 8.36 22.74
C LEU A 133 -6.25 8.22 24.26
N SER A 134 -7.39 7.69 24.70
CA SER A 134 -7.68 7.41 26.11
C SER A 134 -7.16 6.06 26.59
N GLY A 135 -6.66 5.23 25.66
CA GLY A 135 -6.20 3.87 25.93
C GLY A 135 -7.33 2.84 25.96
N GLN A 136 -8.52 3.19 25.44
CA GLN A 136 -9.59 2.21 25.28
C GLN A 136 -9.38 1.43 23.98
N PRO A 137 -9.57 0.08 23.98
CA PRO A 137 -9.48 -0.71 22.79
C PRO A 137 -10.57 -0.31 21.78
N LEU A 138 -10.18 -0.17 20.51
CA LEU A 138 -11.16 0.04 19.44
C LEU A 138 -11.97 -1.25 19.23
N GLN A 139 -13.24 -1.08 18.93
CA GLN A 139 -14.09 -2.22 18.60
C GLN A 139 -13.79 -2.67 17.18
N PRO A 140 -13.69 -4.00 16.92
CA PRO A 140 -13.55 -4.52 15.58
C PRO A 140 -14.67 -4.06 14.64
N ASP A 141 -14.31 -3.74 13.39
CA ASP A 141 -15.28 -3.39 12.36
C ASP A 141 -15.10 -4.26 11.11
N PRO A 142 -16.13 -5.01 10.70
CA PRO A 142 -16.08 -5.77 9.45
C PRO A 142 -15.77 -4.94 8.19
N MET A 143 -16.05 -3.63 8.23
CA MET A 143 -15.74 -2.67 7.16
C MET A 143 -14.37 -2.02 7.31
N GLY A 144 -13.70 -2.24 8.43
CA GLY A 144 -12.36 -1.70 8.63
C GLY A 144 -11.36 -2.21 7.61
N ALA A 145 -10.46 -1.34 7.18
CA ALA A 145 -9.49 -1.67 6.17
C ALA A 145 -8.20 -0.85 6.34
N ASP A 146 -7.10 -1.49 6.00
CA ASP A 146 -5.77 -0.93 5.87
C ASP A 146 -5.34 -1.08 4.40
N THR A 147 -5.72 -0.11 3.58
CA THR A 147 -5.55 -0.19 2.13
C THR A 147 -4.15 0.19 1.71
N GLU A 148 -3.44 -0.72 1.02
CA GLU A 148 -2.03 -0.59 0.68
C GLU A 148 -1.77 -0.51 -0.83
N ALA A 149 -2.72 -0.91 -1.67
CA ALA A 149 -2.58 -0.77 -3.11
C ALA A 149 -3.91 -0.52 -3.81
N ILE A 150 -3.85 0.03 -5.01
CA ILE A 150 -5.02 0.42 -5.81
C ILE A 150 -4.86 0.02 -7.28
N ALA A 151 -5.90 -0.55 -7.88
CA ALA A 151 -6.02 -0.71 -9.32
C ALA A 151 -7.27 0.02 -9.82
N VAL A 152 -7.10 0.96 -10.75
CA VAL A 152 -8.22 1.69 -11.37
C VAL A 152 -8.65 0.95 -12.62
N MET A 153 -9.93 0.59 -12.67
CA MET A 153 -10.52 -0.18 -13.75
C MET A 153 -10.93 0.72 -14.93
N PRO A 154 -11.03 0.17 -16.16
CA PRO A 154 -11.43 0.96 -17.33
C PRO A 154 -12.78 1.67 -17.20
N ASP A 155 -13.71 1.10 -16.43
CA ASP A 155 -15.05 1.68 -16.16
C ASP A 155 -15.02 2.76 -15.07
N GLY A 156 -13.87 3.00 -14.44
CA GLY A 156 -13.67 3.96 -13.36
C GLY A 156 -13.95 3.42 -11.96
N SER A 157 -14.29 2.14 -11.82
CA SER A 157 -14.32 1.46 -10.52
C SER A 157 -12.91 1.14 -10.03
N PHE A 158 -12.82 0.66 -8.80
CA PHE A 158 -11.54 0.41 -8.13
C PHE A 158 -11.50 -0.98 -7.50
N PHE A 159 -10.33 -1.60 -7.55
CA PHE A 159 -9.93 -2.64 -6.61
C PHE A 159 -8.86 -2.06 -5.69
N LEU A 160 -8.97 -2.37 -4.38
CA LEU A 160 -8.00 -1.95 -3.38
C LEU A 160 -7.55 -3.17 -2.60
N ALA A 161 -6.23 -3.35 -2.50
CA ALA A 161 -5.64 -4.39 -1.66
C ALA A 161 -5.58 -3.90 -0.21
N GLU A 162 -5.77 -4.80 0.73
CA GLU A 162 -5.95 -4.49 2.13
C GLU A 162 -5.13 -5.47 2.98
N GLU A 163 -4.48 -4.96 4.01
CA GLU A 163 -3.45 -5.67 4.75
C GLU A 163 -3.96 -6.48 5.95
N TYR A 164 -4.99 -6.01 6.65
CA TYR A 164 -5.44 -6.60 7.92
C TYR A 164 -5.86 -8.07 7.80
N GLY A 165 -7.02 -8.30 7.21
CA GLY A 165 -7.46 -9.63 6.84
C GLY A 165 -7.40 -9.72 5.33
N PRO A 166 -6.33 -10.32 4.73
CA PRO A 166 -6.01 -10.12 3.33
C PRO A 166 -7.24 -10.15 2.45
N SER A 167 -7.57 -9.03 1.87
CA SER A 167 -8.77 -8.88 1.07
C SER A 167 -8.61 -7.86 -0.06
N LEU A 168 -9.47 -7.97 -1.08
CA LEU A 168 -9.63 -6.96 -2.12
C LEU A 168 -11.00 -6.30 -1.97
N LEU A 169 -11.02 -5.00 -1.69
CA LEU A 169 -12.25 -4.20 -1.74
C LEU A 169 -12.55 -3.85 -3.20
N ARG A 170 -13.83 -3.90 -3.57
CA ARG A 170 -14.34 -3.43 -4.85
C ARG A 170 -15.19 -2.19 -4.60
N ALA A 171 -14.75 -1.04 -5.08
CA ALA A 171 -15.46 0.23 -4.94
C ALA A 171 -15.91 0.75 -6.30
N ASP A 172 -17.06 1.41 -6.33
CA ASP A 172 -17.50 2.15 -7.51
C ASP A 172 -16.70 3.46 -7.69
N ALA A 173 -16.95 4.17 -8.77
CA ALA A 173 -16.26 5.43 -9.11
C ALA A 173 -16.46 6.57 -8.08
N ASN A 174 -17.40 6.41 -7.13
CA ASN A 174 -17.70 7.35 -6.06
C ASN A 174 -17.17 6.91 -4.70
N GLY A 175 -16.52 5.74 -4.62
CA GLY A 175 -15.96 5.18 -3.39
C GLY A 175 -16.90 4.29 -2.59
N ALA A 176 -18.11 3.96 -3.12
CA ALA A 176 -18.99 3.00 -2.47
C ALA A 176 -18.42 1.57 -2.60
N VAL A 177 -18.09 0.94 -1.48
CA VAL A 177 -17.60 -0.45 -1.44
C VAL A 177 -18.77 -1.39 -1.65
N VAL A 178 -18.82 -2.00 -2.83
CA VAL A 178 -19.91 -2.87 -3.29
C VAL A 178 -19.58 -4.36 -3.15
N GLY A 179 -18.31 -4.70 -2.94
CA GLY A 179 -17.87 -6.08 -2.78
C GLY A 179 -16.53 -6.19 -2.08
N ARG A 180 -16.27 -7.35 -1.49
CA ARG A 180 -15.00 -7.71 -0.87
C ARG A 180 -14.65 -9.16 -1.19
N TRP A 181 -13.47 -9.37 -1.74
CA TRP A 181 -12.91 -10.70 -1.95
C TRP A 181 -11.96 -11.03 -0.80
N VAL A 182 -12.18 -12.17 -0.19
CA VAL A 182 -11.46 -12.63 1.00
C VAL A 182 -10.91 -14.04 0.78
N VAL A 183 -10.06 -14.51 1.67
CA VAL A 183 -9.69 -15.93 1.69
C VAL A 183 -10.91 -16.77 2.09
N PRO A 184 -11.07 -17.99 1.53
CA PRO A 184 -12.16 -18.88 1.91
C PRO A 184 -12.24 -19.10 3.44
N GLY A 185 -13.44 -18.92 3.99
CA GLY A 185 -13.68 -19.02 5.44
C GLY A 185 -13.70 -17.68 6.19
N ALA A 186 -13.18 -16.59 5.62
CA ALA A 186 -13.21 -15.26 6.24
C ALA A 186 -14.50 -14.48 5.94
N GLU A 187 -15.42 -15.01 5.11
CA GLU A 187 -16.61 -14.29 4.64
C GLU A 187 -17.49 -13.80 5.79
N ARG A 188 -17.59 -14.58 6.87
CA ARG A 188 -18.42 -14.24 8.03
C ARG A 188 -17.92 -13.02 8.78
N VAL A 189 -16.60 -12.91 8.94
CA VAL A 189 -15.95 -11.83 9.69
C VAL A 189 -16.06 -10.51 8.94
N MET A 190 -16.00 -10.58 7.59
CA MET A 190 -16.02 -9.43 6.71
C MET A 190 -17.41 -9.06 6.19
N GLN A 191 -18.46 -9.80 6.65
CA GLN A 191 -19.82 -9.62 6.12
C GLN A 191 -20.43 -8.30 6.59
N GLN A 192 -20.88 -7.50 5.65
CA GLN A 192 -21.61 -6.25 5.88
C GLN A 192 -22.84 -6.15 4.98
N ALA A 193 -23.91 -5.51 5.48
CA ALA A 193 -25.12 -5.32 4.71
C ALA A 193 -24.87 -4.48 3.44
N GLY A 194 -25.37 -4.94 2.30
CA GLY A 194 -25.23 -4.27 1.01
C GLY A 194 -23.89 -4.47 0.30
N MET A 195 -23.02 -5.33 0.85
CA MET A 195 -21.74 -5.68 0.25
C MET A 195 -21.70 -7.18 -0.09
N GLU A 196 -21.26 -7.53 -1.29
CA GLU A 196 -21.01 -8.91 -1.67
C GLU A 196 -19.65 -9.35 -1.12
N VAL A 197 -19.61 -10.39 -0.27
CA VAL A 197 -18.36 -10.98 0.24
C VAL A 197 -18.16 -12.36 -0.38
N ARG A 198 -16.99 -12.58 -1.00
CA ARG A 198 -16.67 -13.83 -1.72
C ARG A 198 -15.33 -14.38 -1.27
N GLY A 199 -15.30 -15.66 -0.89
CA GLY A 199 -14.09 -16.40 -0.56
C GLY A 199 -13.40 -16.92 -1.83
N VAL A 200 -12.70 -16.06 -2.55
CA VAL A 200 -12.04 -16.36 -3.84
C VAL A 200 -10.54 -16.11 -3.84
N LEU A 201 -9.99 -15.45 -2.83
CA LEU A 201 -8.55 -15.24 -2.76
C LEU A 201 -7.82 -16.55 -2.47
N PRO A 202 -6.57 -16.71 -2.96
CA PRO A 202 -5.76 -17.88 -2.64
C PRO A 202 -5.61 -18.07 -1.12
N GLU A 203 -5.81 -19.32 -0.64
CA GLU A 203 -5.72 -19.64 0.79
C GLU A 203 -4.36 -19.23 1.41
N LEU A 204 -3.30 -19.23 0.59
CA LEU A 204 -1.96 -18.83 1.01
C LEU A 204 -1.91 -17.35 1.45
N ALA A 205 -2.80 -16.49 0.95
CA ALA A 205 -2.88 -15.10 1.39
C ALA A 205 -3.22 -14.99 2.89
N GLY A 206 -4.05 -15.90 3.41
CA GLY A 206 -4.37 -15.98 4.84
C GLY A 206 -3.20 -16.36 5.75
N GLN A 207 -2.08 -16.80 5.19
CA GLN A 207 -0.86 -17.11 5.94
C GLN A 207 0.12 -15.91 5.99
N ARG A 208 -0.35 -14.70 5.69
CA ARG A 208 0.45 -13.49 5.81
C ARG A 208 1.10 -13.37 7.18
N ARG A 209 2.19 -12.65 7.27
CA ARG A 209 2.68 -12.16 8.56
C ARG A 209 1.87 -10.93 8.97
N MET A 210 1.75 -10.67 10.26
CA MET A 210 1.16 -9.44 10.76
C MET A 210 1.85 -8.23 10.14
N ASN A 211 1.09 -7.25 9.68
CA ASN A 211 1.57 -6.04 9.00
C ASN A 211 2.47 -6.35 7.79
N ARG A 212 2.09 -7.37 7.02
CA ARG A 212 2.76 -7.84 5.79
C ARG A 212 1.75 -8.54 4.87
N GLY A 213 0.58 -7.90 4.69
CA GLY A 213 -0.52 -8.44 3.93
C GLY A 213 -0.41 -8.20 2.42
N LEU A 214 -1.56 -7.87 1.82
CA LEU A 214 -1.63 -7.55 0.39
C LEU A 214 -1.20 -6.10 0.16
N GLU A 215 -0.06 -5.93 -0.50
CA GLU A 215 0.58 -4.63 -0.70
C GLU A 215 0.72 -4.25 -2.17
N ALA A 216 0.73 -5.21 -3.06
CA ALA A 216 0.98 -4.94 -4.47
C ALA A 216 -0.21 -5.34 -5.32
N LEU A 217 -0.68 -4.43 -6.16
CA LEU A 217 -1.85 -4.65 -7.01
C LEU A 217 -1.77 -3.85 -8.31
N CYS A 218 -2.01 -4.49 -9.44
CA CYS A 218 -2.31 -3.78 -10.67
C CYS A 218 -3.34 -4.54 -11.52
N ALA A 219 -3.97 -3.84 -12.45
CA ALA A 219 -4.87 -4.43 -13.44
C ALA A 219 -4.27 -4.40 -14.84
N SER A 220 -4.64 -5.37 -15.69
CA SER A 220 -4.43 -5.26 -17.12
C SER A 220 -5.27 -4.11 -17.72
N PRO A 221 -4.80 -3.44 -18.81
CA PRO A 221 -5.50 -2.29 -19.36
C PRO A 221 -6.91 -2.56 -19.89
N ASP A 222 -7.22 -3.82 -20.23
CA ASP A 222 -8.56 -4.26 -20.62
C ASP A 222 -9.47 -4.53 -19.43
N GLY A 223 -8.91 -4.50 -18.21
CA GLY A 223 -9.63 -4.76 -16.97
C GLY A 223 -9.98 -6.22 -16.73
N CYS A 224 -9.42 -7.16 -17.51
CA CYS A 224 -9.73 -8.59 -17.38
C CYS A 224 -8.93 -9.27 -16.26
N TRP A 225 -7.75 -8.79 -15.94
CA TRP A 225 -6.83 -9.43 -15.01
C TRP A 225 -6.38 -8.50 -13.89
N LEU A 226 -6.30 -9.04 -12.67
CA LEU A 226 -5.58 -8.43 -11.55
C LEU A 226 -4.31 -9.24 -11.28
N TYR A 227 -3.22 -8.53 -10.98
CA TYR A 227 -1.99 -9.09 -10.43
C TYR A 227 -1.84 -8.61 -9.00
N LEU A 228 -1.67 -9.54 -8.07
CA LEU A 228 -1.76 -9.33 -6.64
C LEU A 228 -0.57 -9.99 -5.95
N GLY A 229 -0.01 -9.35 -4.92
CA GLY A 229 1.11 -9.87 -4.15
C GLY A 229 1.05 -9.57 -2.67
N LEU A 230 1.65 -10.47 -1.86
CA LEU A 230 1.94 -10.17 -0.47
C LEU A 230 3.20 -9.32 -0.38
N GLN A 231 3.27 -8.45 0.63
CA GLN A 231 4.46 -7.65 0.92
C GLN A 231 5.71 -8.51 1.15
N SER A 232 5.54 -9.67 1.78
CA SER A 232 6.62 -10.63 2.04
C SER A 232 6.10 -12.06 2.00
N GLY A 233 7.02 -13.02 1.98
CA GLY A 233 6.66 -14.44 2.00
C GLY A 233 5.76 -14.81 3.17
N PRO A 234 4.80 -15.72 2.98
CA PRO A 234 3.90 -16.19 4.02
C PRO A 234 4.64 -16.77 5.24
N SER A 235 3.96 -16.81 6.36
CA SER A 235 4.47 -17.42 7.59
C SER A 235 4.87 -18.89 7.35
N GLY A 236 6.06 -19.27 7.75
CA GLY A 236 6.58 -20.64 7.59
C GLY A 236 7.09 -20.99 6.17
N ALA A 237 6.97 -20.10 5.19
CA ALA A 237 7.53 -20.26 3.86
C ALA A 237 8.98 -19.73 3.77
N ASP A 238 9.62 -19.90 2.60
CA ASP A 238 10.92 -19.31 2.31
C ASP A 238 10.83 -17.78 2.38
N PRO A 239 11.53 -17.11 3.30
CA PRO A 239 11.50 -15.67 3.42
C PRO A 239 12.16 -14.93 2.24
N GLY A 240 12.84 -15.64 1.36
CA GLY A 240 13.48 -15.09 0.16
C GLY A 240 12.54 -14.95 -1.02
N THR A 241 11.26 -15.30 -0.89
CA THR A 241 10.27 -15.19 -1.98
C THR A 241 8.92 -14.68 -1.47
N THR A 242 8.14 -14.07 -2.37
CA THR A 242 6.72 -13.76 -2.12
C THR A 242 5.86 -14.23 -3.30
N PRO A 243 4.59 -14.63 -3.09
CA PRO A 243 3.72 -15.04 -4.18
C PRO A 243 3.25 -13.84 -5.00
N ILE A 244 3.13 -14.05 -6.32
CA ILE A 244 2.36 -13.22 -7.24
C ILE A 244 1.20 -14.08 -7.75
N TRP A 245 -0.01 -13.54 -7.69
CA TRP A 245 -1.22 -14.18 -8.22
C TRP A 245 -1.81 -13.37 -9.37
N LYS A 246 -2.34 -14.06 -10.38
CA LYS A 246 -3.16 -13.49 -11.46
C LYS A 246 -4.58 -13.97 -11.27
N LEU A 247 -5.52 -13.05 -11.12
CA LEU A 247 -6.93 -13.33 -10.91
C LEU A 247 -7.77 -12.78 -12.05
N ASP A 248 -8.80 -13.51 -12.45
CA ASP A 248 -9.85 -13.01 -13.34
C ASP A 248 -10.74 -12.01 -12.60
N THR A 249 -10.94 -10.81 -13.15
CA THR A 249 -11.66 -9.72 -12.47
C THR A 249 -13.17 -9.97 -12.33
N ALA A 250 -13.76 -10.79 -13.17
CA ALA A 250 -15.20 -11.09 -13.14
C ALA A 250 -15.52 -12.22 -12.17
N SER A 251 -14.74 -13.30 -12.20
CA SER A 251 -14.99 -14.51 -11.40
C SER A 251 -14.20 -14.54 -10.09
N GLY A 252 -13.04 -13.89 -10.02
CA GLY A 252 -12.05 -14.04 -8.94
C GLY A 252 -11.23 -15.32 -9.06
N GLU A 253 -11.38 -16.09 -10.15
CA GLU A 253 -10.65 -17.33 -10.34
C GLU A 253 -9.16 -17.10 -10.49
N LEU A 254 -8.36 -17.97 -9.88
CA LEU A 254 -6.90 -17.97 -9.98
C LEU A 254 -6.47 -18.46 -11.37
N ALA A 255 -5.94 -17.57 -12.20
CA ALA A 255 -5.43 -17.85 -13.54
C ALA A 255 -3.93 -18.16 -13.57
N GLY A 256 -3.17 -17.70 -12.58
CA GLY A 256 -1.73 -17.96 -12.50
C GLY A 256 -1.17 -17.67 -11.11
N GLN A 257 -0.06 -18.37 -10.80
CA GLN A 257 0.68 -18.16 -9.55
C GLN A 257 2.17 -18.35 -9.79
N TRP A 258 2.97 -17.45 -9.25
CA TRP A 258 4.44 -17.46 -9.34
C TRP A 258 5.05 -17.15 -8.00
N ALA A 259 6.32 -17.58 -7.80
CA ALA A 259 7.15 -17.19 -6.67
C ALA A 259 8.12 -16.11 -7.15
N TYR A 260 7.96 -14.89 -6.66
CA TYR A 260 8.86 -13.78 -6.92
C TYR A 260 10.05 -13.82 -5.96
N PRO A 261 11.30 -13.92 -6.45
CA PRO A 261 12.47 -13.94 -5.61
C PRO A 261 12.88 -12.52 -5.22
N PHE A 262 13.06 -12.27 -3.93
CA PHE A 262 13.69 -11.04 -3.46
C PHE A 262 15.18 -11.01 -3.81
N ASP A 263 15.73 -9.80 -3.89
CA ASP A 263 17.16 -9.61 -3.92
C ASP A 263 17.80 -10.02 -2.59
N ALA A 264 19.11 -10.35 -2.66
CA ALA A 264 19.88 -10.61 -1.46
C ALA A 264 19.80 -9.38 -0.51
N PRO A 265 19.46 -9.55 0.78
CA PRO A 265 19.25 -8.41 1.70
C PRO A 265 20.45 -7.47 1.75
N ALA A 266 21.67 -8.00 1.66
CA ALA A 266 22.89 -7.19 1.65
C ALA A 266 23.06 -6.28 0.43
N SER A 267 22.27 -6.49 -0.63
CA SER A 267 22.30 -5.62 -1.82
C SER A 267 21.46 -4.34 -1.67
N PHE A 268 20.73 -4.19 -0.56
CA PHE A 268 20.05 -2.95 -0.15
C PHE A 268 21.03 -2.11 0.68
N LEU A 269 21.90 -1.37 -0.02
CA LEU A 269 23.12 -0.84 0.56
C LEU A 269 22.86 0.20 1.65
N ARG A 270 21.84 1.06 1.47
CA ARG A 270 21.49 2.11 2.45
C ARG A 270 20.96 1.49 3.75
N ASP A 271 20.21 0.38 3.67
CA ASP A 271 19.72 -0.36 4.83
C ASP A 271 20.83 -1.16 5.50
N ALA A 272 21.62 -1.89 4.71
CA ALA A 272 22.73 -2.68 5.22
C ALA A 272 23.81 -1.85 5.94
N ALA A 273 23.96 -0.58 5.55
CA ALA A 273 24.85 0.36 6.22
C ALA A 273 24.33 0.83 7.60
N ARG A 274 23.02 0.73 7.85
CA ARG A 274 22.37 1.21 9.09
C ARG A 274 22.17 0.11 10.12
N ARG A 275 21.87 -1.10 9.66
CA ARG A 275 21.62 -2.25 10.53
C ARG A 275 21.93 -3.57 9.83
N LYS A 276 22.01 -4.65 10.60
CA LYS A 276 22.04 -6.01 10.03
C LYS A 276 20.69 -6.30 9.36
N VAL A 277 20.73 -6.64 8.07
CA VAL A 277 19.56 -7.03 7.28
C VAL A 277 19.53 -8.55 7.08
N GLY A 278 18.33 -9.12 7.00
CA GLY A 278 18.09 -10.55 6.86
C GLY A 278 17.09 -10.89 5.76
N PRO A 279 16.90 -12.18 5.44
CA PRO A 279 16.03 -12.63 4.33
C PRO A 279 14.56 -12.20 4.46
N GLY A 280 14.10 -11.89 5.67
CA GLY A 280 12.72 -11.41 5.90
C GLY A 280 12.54 -9.91 5.86
N ASP A 281 13.59 -9.12 5.56
CA ASP A 281 13.51 -7.67 5.50
C ASP A 281 13.01 -7.13 4.15
N PRO A 282 13.40 -7.68 2.98
CA PRO A 282 12.87 -7.20 1.70
C PRO A 282 11.35 -7.32 1.60
N LYS A 283 10.77 -6.34 0.92
CA LYS A 283 9.33 -6.17 0.71
C LYS A 283 9.04 -5.94 -0.76
N VAL A 284 7.88 -6.38 -1.23
CA VAL A 284 7.23 -5.90 -2.45
C VAL A 284 6.11 -4.98 -2.02
N CYS A 285 6.08 -3.74 -2.54
CA CYS A 285 5.07 -2.76 -2.15
C CYS A 285 4.14 -2.36 -3.29
N GLU A 286 4.55 -2.53 -4.56
CA GLU A 286 3.66 -2.17 -5.66
C GLU A 286 3.97 -2.96 -6.93
N PHE A 287 2.92 -3.16 -7.75
CA PHE A 287 3.02 -3.65 -9.12
C PHE A 287 2.51 -2.61 -10.11
N ALA A 288 3.16 -2.53 -11.27
CA ALA A 288 2.60 -1.82 -12.41
C ALA A 288 2.65 -2.72 -13.66
N TRP A 289 1.53 -2.80 -14.38
CA TRP A 289 1.42 -3.62 -15.57
C TRP A 289 2.33 -3.11 -16.70
N ALA A 290 3.22 -3.97 -17.20
CA ALA A 290 4.20 -3.65 -18.23
C ALA A 290 4.07 -4.53 -19.49
N GLY A 291 2.94 -5.20 -19.68
CA GLY A 291 2.66 -6.08 -20.79
C GLY A 291 2.05 -7.40 -20.32
N GLU A 292 1.69 -8.28 -21.26
CA GLU A 292 1.14 -9.58 -20.93
C GLU A 292 2.14 -10.37 -20.06
N ASP A 293 1.68 -10.72 -18.83
CA ASP A 293 2.47 -11.39 -17.79
C ASP A 293 3.84 -10.74 -17.49
N ARG A 294 3.97 -9.43 -17.74
CA ARG A 294 5.12 -8.61 -17.36
C ARG A 294 4.72 -7.49 -16.42
N LEU A 295 5.48 -7.35 -15.34
CA LEU A 295 5.25 -6.37 -14.28
C LEU A 295 6.51 -5.53 -14.05
N VAL A 296 6.33 -4.25 -13.74
CA VAL A 296 7.30 -3.53 -12.93
C VAL A 296 6.97 -3.81 -11.48
N VAL A 297 7.97 -4.23 -10.71
CA VAL A 297 7.87 -4.56 -9.30
C VAL A 297 8.69 -3.56 -8.49
N LEU A 298 8.07 -2.93 -7.50
CA LEU A 298 8.75 -2.12 -6.51
C LEU A 298 9.16 -3.02 -5.34
N GLU A 299 10.46 -3.16 -5.16
CA GLU A 299 11.07 -3.94 -4.07
C GLU A 299 11.88 -3.02 -3.17
N ARG A 300 11.70 -3.11 -1.86
CA ARG A 300 12.40 -2.24 -0.90
C ARG A 300 12.71 -2.91 0.43
N ILE A 301 13.54 -2.27 1.24
CA ILE A 301 13.56 -2.46 2.71
C ILE A 301 12.97 -1.19 3.34
N ALA A 302 13.74 -0.35 4.00
CA ALA A 302 13.23 0.93 4.51
C ALA A 302 13.80 2.12 3.71
N HIS A 303 15.11 2.10 3.45
CA HIS A 303 15.84 3.22 2.83
C HIS A 303 16.23 2.98 1.38
N THR A 304 16.36 1.73 0.98
CA THR A 304 16.67 1.35 -0.41
C THR A 304 15.42 0.87 -1.11
N THR A 305 15.11 1.49 -2.24
CA THR A 305 14.03 1.11 -3.16
C THR A 305 14.66 0.69 -4.48
N LYS A 306 14.17 -0.41 -5.05
CA LYS A 306 14.58 -0.95 -6.34
C LYS A 306 13.36 -1.20 -7.24
N LEU A 307 13.50 -0.91 -8.52
CA LEU A 307 12.48 -1.21 -9.53
C LEU A 307 12.99 -2.31 -10.45
N TYR A 308 12.18 -3.34 -10.62
CA TYR A 308 12.49 -4.47 -11.50
C TYR A 308 11.44 -4.62 -12.59
N LEU A 309 11.87 -4.81 -13.84
CA LEU A 309 11.01 -5.39 -14.87
C LEU A 309 11.11 -6.91 -14.79
N THR A 310 9.96 -7.55 -14.65
CA THR A 310 9.83 -9.00 -14.45
C THR A 310 8.88 -9.58 -15.49
N ASP A 311 9.33 -10.58 -16.23
CA ASP A 311 8.50 -11.48 -17.03
C ASP A 311 8.18 -12.70 -16.16
N LEU A 312 6.92 -12.88 -15.81
CA LEU A 312 6.47 -13.92 -14.87
C LEU A 312 6.77 -15.32 -15.40
N SER A 313 6.79 -15.53 -16.72
CA SER A 313 7.13 -16.80 -17.33
C SER A 313 8.62 -17.15 -17.24
N ARG A 314 9.47 -16.17 -16.91
CA ARG A 314 10.93 -16.30 -16.88
C ARG A 314 11.52 -16.21 -15.46
N LEU A 315 10.68 -16.10 -14.42
CA LEU A 315 11.17 -16.11 -13.07
C LEU A 315 12.07 -17.33 -12.81
N PRO A 316 13.20 -17.21 -12.09
CA PRO A 316 13.57 -16.08 -11.22
C PRO A 316 14.29 -14.91 -11.91
N GLU A 317 14.39 -14.85 -13.23
CA GLU A 317 15.04 -13.75 -13.92
C GLU A 317 14.24 -12.45 -13.77
N LYS A 318 14.90 -11.38 -13.34
CA LYS A 318 14.36 -10.02 -13.25
C LYS A 318 15.41 -8.98 -13.66
N ARG A 319 14.99 -7.91 -14.32
CA ARG A 319 15.88 -6.86 -14.81
C ARG A 319 15.76 -5.62 -13.93
N LEU A 320 16.84 -5.23 -13.26
CA LEU A 320 16.90 -3.97 -12.51
C LEU A 320 16.75 -2.78 -13.48
N LEU A 321 15.80 -1.90 -13.17
CA LEU A 321 15.54 -0.65 -13.88
C LEU A 321 16.18 0.53 -13.15
N MET A 322 16.05 0.57 -11.82
CA MET A 322 16.54 1.65 -10.97
C MET A 322 16.82 1.13 -9.55
N SER A 323 17.83 1.68 -8.89
CA SER A 323 18.06 1.54 -7.45
C SER A 323 18.26 2.91 -6.83
N SER A 324 17.59 3.19 -5.71
CA SER A 324 17.81 4.43 -4.96
C SER A 324 19.18 4.49 -4.30
N ASP A 325 19.91 3.37 -4.23
CA ASP A 325 21.33 3.38 -3.81
C ASP A 325 22.22 4.19 -4.75
N ASP A 326 21.84 4.30 -6.04
CA ASP A 326 22.50 5.10 -7.07
C ASP A 326 21.98 6.56 -7.12
N HIS A 327 20.87 6.85 -6.38
CA HIS A 327 20.15 8.11 -6.39
C HIS A 327 19.85 8.56 -4.95
N THR A 328 20.85 9.11 -4.28
CA THR A 328 20.83 9.38 -2.83
C THR A 328 19.79 10.41 -2.40
N ASP A 329 19.25 11.20 -3.33
CA ASP A 329 18.21 12.20 -3.05
C ASP A 329 16.82 11.58 -2.84
N ILE A 330 16.57 10.36 -3.35
CA ILE A 330 15.30 9.63 -3.11
C ILE A 330 15.22 9.27 -1.62
N GLY A 331 14.14 9.73 -0.97
CA GLY A 331 13.83 9.45 0.43
C GLY A 331 13.56 7.98 0.74
N PRO A 332 13.31 7.65 2.02
CA PRO A 332 12.85 6.31 2.45
C PRO A 332 11.39 6.07 2.06
N ASP A 333 10.92 4.87 2.34
CA ASP A 333 9.51 4.47 2.34
C ASP A 333 8.75 4.79 1.04
N MET A 334 9.43 4.57 -0.13
CA MET A 334 8.77 4.59 -1.44
C MET A 334 7.89 3.34 -1.54
N GLU A 335 6.57 3.51 -1.61
CA GLU A 335 5.61 2.40 -1.62
C GLU A 335 4.74 2.39 -2.87
N GLY A 336 4.20 3.55 -3.27
CA GLY A 336 3.36 3.62 -4.45
C GLY A 336 4.14 3.85 -5.74
N MET A 337 3.70 3.18 -6.82
CA MET A 337 4.32 3.27 -8.14
C MET A 337 3.29 3.15 -9.26
N THR A 338 3.43 3.95 -10.33
CA THR A 338 2.67 3.74 -11.56
C THR A 338 3.47 4.14 -12.81
N ILE A 339 3.17 3.52 -13.96
CA ILE A 339 3.79 3.86 -15.24
C ILE A 339 3.07 5.04 -15.87
N LEU A 340 3.76 6.17 -16.06
CA LEU A 340 3.23 7.37 -16.72
C LEU A 340 3.26 7.26 -18.25
N SER A 341 4.34 6.68 -18.78
CA SER A 341 4.58 6.49 -20.21
C SER A 341 5.47 5.26 -20.43
N PRO A 342 5.71 4.82 -21.67
CA PRO A 342 6.62 3.68 -21.91
C PRO A 342 8.02 3.84 -21.30
N THR A 343 8.46 5.06 -21.04
CA THR A 343 9.80 5.36 -20.50
C THR A 343 9.77 6.10 -19.17
N GLU A 344 8.60 6.31 -18.56
CA GLU A 344 8.49 7.06 -17.31
C GLU A 344 7.67 6.33 -16.26
N ILE A 345 8.20 6.28 -15.04
CA ILE A 345 7.55 5.74 -13.85
C ILE A 345 7.42 6.87 -12.82
N LEU A 346 6.29 6.95 -12.14
CA LEU A 346 6.08 7.80 -10.97
C LEU A 346 6.18 6.96 -9.71
N LEU A 347 6.93 7.46 -8.73
CA LEU A 347 6.99 6.92 -7.37
C LEU A 347 6.39 7.92 -6.39
N VAL A 348 5.88 7.40 -5.28
CA VAL A 348 5.45 8.20 -4.13
C VAL A 348 5.89 7.51 -2.83
N SER A 349 6.33 8.32 -1.84
CA SER A 349 6.58 7.81 -0.49
C SER A 349 5.29 7.77 0.33
N ASP A 350 5.16 6.78 1.20
CA ASP A 350 4.20 6.85 2.28
C ASP A 350 4.63 7.93 3.29
N ASN A 351 3.69 8.77 3.69
CA ASN A 351 3.92 9.85 4.63
C ASN A 351 3.38 9.59 6.05
N ASP A 352 2.86 8.38 6.35
CA ASP A 352 2.30 8.03 7.65
C ASP A 352 1.37 9.13 8.22
N PHE A 353 0.56 9.78 7.39
CA PHE A 353 -0.25 10.95 7.77
C PHE A 353 0.54 12.11 8.40
N GLY A 354 1.82 12.25 8.11
CA GLY A 354 2.72 13.26 8.69
C GLY A 354 3.21 12.91 10.10
N VAL A 355 2.89 11.73 10.61
CA VAL A 355 3.41 11.23 11.89
C VAL A 355 4.94 11.15 11.82
N GLY A 356 5.62 11.58 12.89
CA GLY A 356 7.08 11.63 12.87
C GLY A 356 7.67 12.69 11.91
N ARG A 357 6.85 13.58 11.33
CA ARG A 357 7.21 14.56 10.30
C ARG A 357 7.60 13.93 8.97
N ALA A 358 7.04 12.77 8.65
CA ALA A 358 7.15 12.21 7.32
C ALA A 358 6.46 13.14 6.30
N GLU A 359 7.08 13.33 5.14
CA GLU A 359 6.57 14.15 4.04
C GLU A 359 6.32 13.28 2.82
N THR A 360 5.31 13.63 2.04
CA THR A 360 5.08 12.96 0.76
C THR A 360 6.12 13.42 -0.27
N GLU A 361 6.83 12.50 -0.86
CA GLU A 361 7.72 12.75 -1.97
C GLU A 361 7.21 12.09 -3.24
N PHE A 362 7.19 12.85 -4.34
CA PHE A 362 6.93 12.30 -5.68
C PHE A 362 8.21 12.35 -6.50
N TRP A 363 8.53 11.21 -7.13
CA TRP A 363 9.72 11.10 -7.98
C TRP A 363 9.34 10.55 -9.35
N ARG A 364 9.79 11.23 -10.41
CA ARG A 364 9.76 10.70 -11.77
C ARG A 364 11.05 9.96 -12.05
N VAL A 365 10.92 8.71 -12.50
CA VAL A 365 12.03 7.89 -12.99
C VAL A 365 11.92 7.81 -14.50
N SER A 366 12.90 8.37 -15.23
CA SER A 366 12.98 8.31 -16.69
C SER A 366 13.98 7.24 -17.09
N LEU A 367 13.54 6.31 -17.92
CA LEU A 367 14.31 5.18 -18.42
C LEU A 367 14.86 5.47 -19.83
N ASP A 368 16.07 4.98 -20.13
CA ASP A 368 16.70 5.14 -21.45
C ASP A 368 16.01 4.28 -22.53
N GLU A 369 15.32 3.20 -22.14
CA GLU A 369 14.62 2.28 -23.03
C GLU A 369 13.16 2.08 -22.58
N PRO A 370 12.23 1.87 -23.55
CA PRO A 370 10.83 1.59 -23.21
C PRO A 370 10.67 0.30 -22.39
N LEU A 371 9.70 0.32 -21.46
CA LEU A 371 9.28 -0.85 -20.68
C LEU A 371 8.61 -1.91 -21.56
N LEU A 372 7.86 -1.44 -22.55
CA LEU A 372 7.17 -2.24 -23.56
C LEU A 372 7.97 -2.16 -24.84
N GLY A 373 8.55 -3.27 -25.25
CA GLY A 373 9.23 -3.44 -26.53
C GLY A 373 8.33 -4.18 -27.52
#